data_100903ed22f03cb4122f1e5466fa90b4
#
_entry.id   100903ed22f03cb4122f1e5466fa90b4
#
_cell.length_a   1.000
_cell.length_b   1.000
_cell.length_c   1.000
_cell.angle_alpha   90.00
_cell.angle_beta   90.00
_cell.angle_gamma   90.00
#
_symmetry.space_group_name_H-M   'P 1'
#
loop_
_entity.id
_entity.type
_entity.pdbx_description
1 polymer ?
#
loop_
_entity_poly.entity_id
_entity_poly.type
_entity_poly.pdbx_seq_one_letter_code
_entity_poly.pdbx_strand_id
1 'polypeptide(L)'
;MLSYGLLEAEANLDLTDENSIRAYAQVFKNRNVECWRQPDFQLTSDSGKTYHFLEHSGTRQLAEDIERVRLLFGDQKLSVYGASYGTSVFGTYATMFPDNMHLMVLDGGTYPVFDIVESSEARVRSMNQRIDYFIAGCEFEDGCHVDDIPKCMKELNDAVNANKTILKEKFVNADGSPWPTSNIFMQILGDLMADVELVPDVCSAASQHDYDTLEKLLFGGQEQEQANEKDVAFLKLQYERDSDSKPTSLLVDPVDWPFENYYGLVVSGSGSLITPQDMAFGAYNEDLFVNTVKGWNEKYPGAFTQTPAMRGLSWYAGCYYWPKATPLPPMGNAVSQGIVAGQVYDPATPYIFTQKVRQSFPDTHLLTSRSFNHGLGRAATDQKGRRCQDHVVHYLATGDIGFTDGHVCGVRLSVSFVFF
;
A
#
# COMPACT_ATOMS: atom_id res chain seq x y z
N MET A 1 22.85 3.71 6.43
CA MET A 1 23.47 4.46 5.32
C MET A 1 22.67 4.43 4.02
N LEU A 2 22.06 3.30 3.64
CA LEU A 2 21.31 3.18 2.36
C LEU A 2 20.00 4.00 2.30
N SER A 3 19.33 4.24 3.42
CA SER A 3 18.10 5.04 3.49
C SER A 3 18.34 6.56 3.27
N TYR A 4 19.46 7.08 3.73
CA TYR A 4 19.78 8.51 3.59
C TYR A 4 19.92 8.97 2.14
N GLY A 5 20.56 8.18 1.28
CA GLY A 5 20.72 8.51 -0.13
C GLY A 5 19.41 8.56 -0.91
N LEU A 6 18.42 7.73 -0.54
CA LEU A 6 17.09 7.73 -1.16
C LEU A 6 16.30 8.98 -0.82
N LEU A 7 16.35 9.42 0.43
CA LEU A 7 15.65 10.61 0.90
C LEU A 7 16.21 11.90 0.28
N GLU A 8 17.53 11.97 0.16
CA GLU A 8 18.18 13.09 -0.50
C GLU A 8 17.86 13.13 -2.00
N ALA A 9 17.87 11.98 -2.67
CA ALA A 9 17.50 11.86 -4.07
C ALA A 9 16.03 12.22 -4.31
N GLU A 10 15.12 11.82 -3.42
CA GLU A 10 13.69 12.16 -3.51
C GLU A 10 13.43 13.64 -3.23
N ALA A 11 14.15 14.22 -2.27
CA ALA A 11 14.02 15.63 -1.91
C ALA A 11 14.45 16.59 -3.01
N ASN A 12 15.35 16.14 -3.90
CA ASN A 12 15.88 16.92 -5.01
C ASN A 12 15.32 16.47 -6.36
N LEU A 13 14.33 15.58 -6.37
CA LEU A 13 13.76 15.01 -7.59
C LEU A 13 12.89 16.04 -8.31
N ASP A 14 13.28 16.33 -9.56
CA ASP A 14 12.50 17.08 -10.53
C ASP A 14 12.18 16.18 -11.73
N LEU A 15 10.90 15.84 -11.90
CA LEU A 15 10.44 14.97 -12.97
C LEU A 15 10.38 15.64 -14.34
N THR A 16 10.69 16.94 -14.43
CA THR A 16 10.88 17.67 -15.70
C THR A 16 12.33 17.61 -16.21
N ASP A 17 13.28 17.31 -15.31
CA ASP A 17 14.71 17.16 -15.64
C ASP A 17 15.12 15.69 -15.76
N GLU A 18 15.54 15.29 -16.95
CA GLU A 18 16.01 13.92 -17.21
C GLU A 18 17.21 13.51 -16.35
N ASN A 19 18.11 14.44 -16.04
CA ASN A 19 19.27 14.14 -15.21
C ASN A 19 18.84 13.85 -13.77
N SER A 20 17.82 14.56 -13.28
CA SER A 20 17.24 14.32 -11.97
C SER A 20 16.61 12.93 -11.89
N ILE A 21 15.83 12.52 -12.91
CA ILE A 21 15.23 11.17 -12.98
C ILE A 21 16.33 10.09 -13.05
N ARG A 22 17.39 10.30 -13.86
CA ARG A 22 18.53 9.37 -13.96
C ARG A 22 19.28 9.23 -12.64
N ALA A 23 19.54 10.36 -11.96
CA ALA A 23 20.19 10.35 -10.66
C ALA A 23 19.38 9.56 -9.63
N TYR A 24 18.07 9.75 -9.59
CA TYR A 24 17.17 9.00 -8.74
C TYR A 24 17.21 7.49 -9.04
N ALA A 25 17.09 7.11 -10.31
CA ALA A 25 17.18 5.71 -10.74
C ALA A 25 18.53 5.07 -10.35
N GLN A 26 19.63 5.83 -10.46
CA GLN A 26 20.97 5.35 -10.11
C GLN A 26 21.10 5.03 -8.60
N VAL A 27 20.43 5.78 -7.73
CA VAL A 27 20.40 5.48 -6.28
C VAL A 27 19.75 4.10 -6.03
N PHE A 28 18.61 3.81 -6.68
CA PHE A 28 17.95 2.51 -6.58
C PHE A 28 18.80 1.37 -7.17
N LYS A 29 19.44 1.61 -8.31
CA LYS A 29 20.37 0.67 -8.93
C LYS A 29 21.49 0.29 -7.96
N ASN A 30 22.16 1.30 -7.39
CA ASN A 30 23.27 1.08 -6.46
C ASN A 30 22.78 0.28 -5.25
N ARG A 31 21.65 0.69 -4.66
CA ARG A 31 21.04 -0.02 -3.52
C ARG A 31 20.74 -1.49 -3.84
N ASN A 32 20.10 -1.76 -4.96
CA ASN A 32 19.72 -3.13 -5.33
C ASN A 32 20.94 -4.02 -5.56
N VAL A 33 21.98 -3.48 -6.22
CA VAL A 33 23.23 -4.20 -6.46
C VAL A 33 24.01 -4.44 -5.16
N GLU A 34 24.08 -3.44 -4.29
CA GLU A 34 24.75 -3.57 -2.98
C GLU A 34 24.01 -4.53 -2.07
N CYS A 35 22.66 -4.44 -2.01
CA CYS A 35 21.83 -5.38 -1.26
C CYS A 35 22.06 -6.81 -1.74
N TRP A 36 22.00 -7.04 -3.04
CA TRP A 36 22.23 -8.39 -3.59
C TRP A 36 23.61 -8.95 -3.28
N ARG A 37 24.63 -8.11 -3.20
CA ARG A 37 26.02 -8.54 -2.97
C ARG A 37 26.37 -8.76 -1.50
N GLN A 38 25.45 -8.50 -0.56
CA GLN A 38 25.75 -8.67 0.85
C GLN A 38 26.06 -10.16 1.16
N PRO A 39 27.18 -10.44 1.82
CA PRO A 39 27.57 -11.81 2.15
C PRO A 39 26.53 -12.55 3.00
N ASP A 40 25.81 -11.84 3.85
CA ASP A 40 24.80 -12.40 4.77
C ASP A 40 23.63 -13.05 4.04
N PHE A 41 23.41 -12.72 2.76
CA PHE A 41 22.41 -13.40 1.93
C PHE A 41 22.94 -14.65 1.23
N GLN A 42 24.24 -14.97 1.37
CA GLN A 42 24.83 -16.23 0.90
C GLN A 42 24.71 -17.27 2.01
N LEU A 43 23.77 -18.19 1.87
CA LEU A 43 23.55 -19.24 2.86
C LEU A 43 24.16 -20.55 2.40
N THR A 44 24.73 -21.29 3.35
CA THR A 44 25.25 -22.65 3.10
C THR A 44 24.46 -23.62 3.96
N SER A 45 23.85 -24.64 3.34
CA SER A 45 23.18 -25.72 4.07
C SER A 45 24.16 -26.66 4.76
N ASP A 46 23.65 -27.51 5.65
CA ASP A 46 24.42 -28.58 6.29
C ASP A 46 25.06 -29.55 5.28
N SER A 47 24.45 -29.68 4.10
CA SER A 47 25.01 -30.48 3.00
C SER A 47 26.11 -29.76 2.20
N GLY A 48 26.49 -28.53 2.56
CA GLY A 48 27.50 -27.73 1.87
C GLY A 48 27.03 -27.04 0.60
N LYS A 49 25.74 -27.11 0.28
CA LYS A 49 25.14 -26.37 -0.87
C LYS A 49 24.93 -24.90 -0.52
N THR A 50 25.46 -24.00 -1.35
CA THR A 50 25.27 -22.56 -1.20
C THR A 50 24.08 -22.07 -2.04
N TYR A 51 23.27 -21.18 -1.48
CA TYR A 51 22.20 -20.48 -2.15
C TYR A 51 22.14 -19.02 -1.74
N HIS A 52 21.53 -18.23 -2.60
CA HIS A 52 21.27 -16.82 -2.33
C HIS A 52 19.88 -16.65 -1.72
N PHE A 53 19.80 -16.17 -0.48
CA PHE A 53 18.53 -16.04 0.26
C PHE A 53 17.48 -15.23 -0.50
N LEU A 54 17.90 -14.11 -1.15
CA LEU A 54 16.98 -13.25 -1.87
C LEU A 54 16.30 -13.92 -3.10
N GLU A 55 16.88 -15.00 -3.64
CA GLU A 55 16.22 -15.81 -4.67
C GLU A 55 15.01 -16.58 -4.12
N HIS A 56 14.91 -16.71 -2.80
CA HIS A 56 13.88 -17.46 -2.09
C HIS A 56 13.01 -16.56 -1.21
N SER A 57 13.03 -15.22 -1.41
CA SER A 57 12.28 -14.25 -0.61
C SER A 57 11.02 -13.72 -1.30
N GLY A 58 10.54 -14.40 -2.35
CA GLY A 58 9.34 -14.00 -3.09
C GLY A 58 8.03 -14.53 -2.50
N THR A 59 6.92 -14.04 -3.02
CA THR A 59 5.57 -14.41 -2.58
C THR A 59 5.27 -15.91 -2.76
N ARG A 60 5.84 -16.54 -3.79
CA ARG A 60 5.69 -17.99 -3.99
C ARG A 60 6.25 -18.77 -2.80
N GLN A 61 7.47 -18.44 -2.37
CA GLN A 61 8.12 -19.11 -1.24
C GLN A 61 7.33 -18.88 0.05
N LEU A 62 6.82 -17.66 0.24
CA LEU A 62 5.96 -17.38 1.40
C LEU A 62 4.68 -18.23 1.38
N ALA A 63 4.05 -18.42 0.22
CA ALA A 63 2.88 -19.30 0.10
C ALA A 63 3.23 -20.77 0.41
N GLU A 64 4.41 -21.26 -0.04
CA GLU A 64 4.92 -22.58 0.31
C GLU A 64 5.21 -22.71 1.82
N ASP A 65 5.72 -21.68 2.46
CA ASP A 65 5.97 -21.67 3.90
C ASP A 65 4.66 -21.67 4.71
N ILE A 66 3.64 -20.93 4.28
CA ILE A 66 2.29 -20.97 4.86
C ILE A 66 1.73 -22.40 4.78
N GLU A 67 1.91 -23.10 3.67
CA GLU A 67 1.48 -24.50 3.53
C GLU A 67 2.21 -25.42 4.52
N ARG A 68 3.50 -25.23 4.72
CA ARG A 68 4.26 -26.00 5.73
C ARG A 68 3.75 -25.73 7.15
N VAL A 69 3.45 -24.45 7.46
CA VAL A 69 2.86 -24.08 8.75
C VAL A 69 1.49 -24.72 8.93
N ARG A 70 0.62 -24.70 7.90
CA ARG A 70 -0.70 -25.37 7.92
C ARG A 70 -0.57 -26.85 8.28
N LEU A 71 0.37 -27.57 7.66
CA LEU A 71 0.61 -28.98 7.92
C LEU A 71 1.05 -29.23 9.36
N LEU A 72 1.86 -28.32 9.97
CA LEU A 72 2.26 -28.42 11.38
C LEU A 72 1.06 -28.29 12.34
N PHE A 73 0.01 -27.58 11.94
CA PHE A 73 -1.23 -27.43 12.72
C PHE A 73 -2.29 -28.51 12.44
N GLY A 74 -1.90 -29.62 11.82
CA GLY A 74 -2.77 -30.79 11.69
C GLY A 74 -3.64 -30.82 10.44
N ASP A 75 -3.19 -30.23 9.34
CA ASP A 75 -3.80 -30.33 8.01
C ASP A 75 -5.21 -29.76 7.88
N GLN A 76 -5.55 -28.78 8.71
CA GLN A 76 -6.83 -28.06 8.59
C GLN A 76 -6.82 -27.10 7.40
N LYS A 77 -7.95 -26.92 6.74
CA LYS A 77 -8.11 -25.87 5.72
C LYS A 77 -7.98 -24.49 6.33
N LEU A 78 -7.33 -23.56 5.60
CA LEU A 78 -7.10 -22.21 6.09
C LEU A 78 -8.29 -21.28 5.80
N SER A 79 -8.67 -20.51 6.82
CA SER A 79 -9.46 -19.30 6.66
C SER A 79 -8.50 -18.11 6.70
N VAL A 80 -8.54 -17.26 5.66
CA VAL A 80 -7.55 -16.20 5.49
C VAL A 80 -8.18 -14.83 5.27
N TYR A 81 -7.55 -13.82 5.83
CA TYR A 81 -7.78 -12.41 5.51
C TYR A 81 -6.45 -11.80 5.04
N GLY A 82 -6.37 -11.48 3.77
CA GLY A 82 -5.21 -10.82 3.16
C GLY A 82 -5.53 -9.38 2.81
N ALA A 83 -4.88 -8.43 3.48
CA ALA A 83 -4.99 -7.02 3.14
C ALA A 83 -3.75 -6.54 2.38
N SER A 84 -3.93 -5.62 1.41
CA SER A 84 -2.81 -5.04 0.67
C SER A 84 -1.93 -6.13 0.04
N TYR A 85 -0.63 -6.14 0.31
CA TYR A 85 0.28 -7.19 -0.14
C TYR A 85 -0.18 -8.61 0.27
N GLY A 86 -0.91 -8.75 1.37
CA GLY A 86 -1.51 -10.02 1.78
C GLY A 86 -2.46 -10.60 0.74
N THR A 87 -3.01 -9.80 -0.16
CA THR A 87 -3.83 -10.29 -1.29
C THR A 87 -2.99 -11.03 -2.33
N SER A 88 -1.75 -10.59 -2.59
CA SER A 88 -0.79 -11.35 -3.42
C SER A 88 -0.42 -12.66 -2.74
N VAL A 89 -0.14 -12.63 -1.43
CA VAL A 89 0.25 -13.81 -0.65
C VAL A 89 -0.85 -14.87 -0.68
N PHE A 90 -2.06 -14.52 -0.21
CA PHE A 90 -3.13 -15.51 -0.12
C PHE A 90 -3.80 -15.80 -1.47
N GLY A 91 -3.76 -14.89 -2.43
CA GLY A 91 -4.15 -15.17 -3.81
C GLY A 91 -3.21 -16.17 -4.47
N THR A 92 -1.89 -16.04 -4.25
CA THR A 92 -0.89 -17.03 -4.70
C THR A 92 -1.09 -18.36 -3.97
N TYR A 93 -1.30 -18.34 -2.65
CA TYR A 93 -1.58 -19.55 -1.87
C TYR A 93 -2.83 -20.28 -2.38
N ALA A 94 -3.94 -19.57 -2.56
CA ALA A 94 -5.17 -20.14 -3.10
C ALA A 94 -4.99 -20.72 -4.52
N THR A 95 -4.12 -20.11 -5.33
CA THR A 95 -3.78 -20.62 -6.67
C THR A 95 -2.98 -21.92 -6.60
N MET A 96 -2.01 -22.01 -5.69
CA MET A 96 -1.14 -23.17 -5.55
C MET A 96 -1.79 -24.32 -4.78
N PHE A 97 -2.64 -24.01 -3.80
CA PHE A 97 -3.25 -24.97 -2.87
C PHE A 97 -4.76 -24.76 -2.74
N PRO A 98 -5.53 -24.81 -3.84
CA PRO A 98 -6.96 -24.47 -3.83
C PRO A 98 -7.80 -25.36 -2.89
N ASP A 99 -7.45 -26.63 -2.75
CA ASP A 99 -8.16 -27.59 -1.90
C ASP A 99 -7.95 -27.33 -0.40
N ASN A 100 -6.92 -26.54 -0.03
CA ASN A 100 -6.54 -26.23 1.35
C ASN A 100 -7.14 -24.90 1.84
N MET A 101 -7.94 -24.21 1.00
CA MET A 101 -8.69 -23.01 1.38
C MET A 101 -10.04 -23.37 1.99
N HIS A 102 -10.41 -22.65 3.06
CA HIS A 102 -11.75 -22.70 3.66
C HIS A 102 -12.50 -21.39 3.41
N LEU A 103 -12.11 -20.29 4.04
CA LEU A 103 -12.67 -18.97 3.83
C LEU A 103 -11.58 -18.03 3.30
N MET A 104 -11.91 -17.20 2.33
CA MET A 104 -10.93 -16.28 1.70
C MET A 104 -11.49 -14.87 1.63
N VAL A 105 -10.74 -13.91 2.19
CA VAL A 105 -10.97 -12.48 2.00
C VAL A 105 -9.69 -11.86 1.49
N LEU A 106 -9.78 -11.17 0.35
CA LEU A 106 -8.68 -10.43 -0.29
C LEU A 106 -9.07 -8.95 -0.37
N ASP A 107 -8.51 -8.12 0.50
CA ASP A 107 -8.88 -6.72 0.69
C ASP A 107 -7.79 -5.74 0.22
N GLY A 108 -8.14 -4.83 -0.68
CA GLY A 108 -7.17 -3.92 -1.28
C GLY A 108 -6.21 -4.68 -2.20
N GLY A 109 -6.75 -5.21 -3.31
CA GLY A 109 -6.06 -6.13 -4.18
C GLY A 109 -4.71 -5.62 -4.69
N THR A 110 -3.67 -6.44 -4.58
CA THR A 110 -2.45 -6.34 -5.38
C THR A 110 -2.47 -7.41 -6.46
N TYR A 111 -2.06 -7.06 -7.66
CA TYR A 111 -2.08 -7.98 -8.80
C TYR A 111 -0.66 -8.15 -9.37
N PRO A 112 0.05 -9.22 -9.00
CA PRO A 112 1.47 -9.37 -9.29
C PRO A 112 1.78 -9.75 -10.76
N VAL A 113 0.76 -10.01 -11.58
CA VAL A 113 0.94 -10.44 -12.98
C VAL A 113 1.06 -9.26 -13.96
N PHE A 114 0.80 -8.05 -13.52
CA PHE A 114 1.14 -6.87 -14.33
C PHE A 114 2.65 -6.75 -14.49
N ASP A 115 3.10 -6.30 -15.66
CA ASP A 115 4.47 -5.84 -15.74
C ASP A 115 4.68 -4.61 -14.85
N ILE A 116 5.93 -4.31 -14.53
CA ILE A 116 6.24 -3.24 -13.59
C ILE A 116 5.81 -1.86 -14.08
N VAL A 117 5.86 -1.62 -15.40
CA VAL A 117 5.47 -0.34 -15.99
C VAL A 117 3.96 -0.16 -15.88
N GLU A 118 3.18 -1.17 -16.28
CA GLU A 118 1.71 -1.18 -16.19
C GLU A 118 1.25 -1.05 -14.74
N SER A 119 1.87 -1.80 -13.82
CA SER A 119 1.58 -1.74 -12.38
C SER A 119 1.90 -0.36 -11.79
N SER A 120 2.99 0.26 -12.22
CA SER A 120 3.38 1.60 -11.77
C SER A 120 2.46 2.67 -12.34
N GLU A 121 2.13 2.61 -13.64
CA GLU A 121 1.19 3.56 -14.25
C GLU A 121 -0.22 3.47 -13.62
N ALA A 122 -0.68 2.28 -13.23
CA ALA A 122 -1.94 2.15 -12.53
C ALA A 122 -1.95 2.94 -11.21
N ARG A 123 -0.83 3.00 -10.48
CA ARG A 123 -0.67 3.81 -9.26
C ARG A 123 -0.63 5.30 -9.56
N VAL A 124 0.06 5.71 -10.62
CA VAL A 124 0.07 7.10 -11.10
C VAL A 124 -1.35 7.57 -11.39
N ARG A 125 -2.07 6.79 -12.19
CA ARG A 125 -3.46 7.09 -12.59
C ARG A 125 -4.40 7.14 -11.38
N SER A 126 -4.30 6.19 -10.46
CA SER A 126 -5.13 6.17 -9.25
C SER A 126 -4.89 7.40 -8.39
N MET A 127 -3.64 7.82 -8.24
CA MET A 127 -3.30 9.03 -7.49
C MET A 127 -3.82 10.29 -8.17
N ASN A 128 -3.66 10.40 -9.50
CA ASN A 128 -4.24 11.52 -10.25
C ASN A 128 -5.77 11.59 -10.09
N GLN A 129 -6.47 10.47 -10.27
CA GLN A 129 -7.93 10.39 -10.10
C GLN A 129 -8.36 10.79 -8.68
N ARG A 130 -7.59 10.44 -7.67
CA ARG A 130 -7.87 10.83 -6.28
C ARG A 130 -7.80 12.36 -6.11
N ILE A 131 -6.79 13.00 -6.69
CA ILE A 131 -6.64 14.46 -6.66
C ILE A 131 -7.78 15.12 -7.46
N ASP A 132 -8.07 14.64 -8.67
CA ASP A 132 -9.17 15.15 -9.49
C ASP A 132 -10.52 15.05 -8.76
N TYR A 133 -10.75 13.93 -8.08
CA TYR A 133 -11.97 13.72 -7.30
C TYR A 133 -12.06 14.68 -6.10
N PHE A 134 -10.93 14.92 -5.43
CA PHE A 134 -10.89 15.89 -4.34
C PHE A 134 -11.23 17.30 -4.83
N ILE A 135 -10.62 17.72 -5.96
CA ILE A 135 -10.90 19.02 -6.57
C ILE A 135 -12.39 19.15 -6.91
N ALA A 136 -12.95 18.17 -7.61
CA ALA A 136 -14.35 18.15 -7.97
C ALA A 136 -15.28 18.13 -6.74
N GLY A 137 -14.95 17.36 -5.72
CA GLY A 137 -15.70 17.34 -4.45
C GLY A 137 -15.71 18.70 -3.77
N CYS A 138 -14.55 19.35 -3.72
CA CYS A 138 -14.38 20.66 -3.10
C CYS A 138 -15.19 21.78 -3.82
N GLU A 139 -15.38 21.68 -5.14
CA GLU A 139 -16.19 22.62 -5.91
C GLU A 139 -17.70 22.53 -5.58
N PHE A 140 -18.16 21.39 -5.04
CA PHE A 140 -19.58 21.12 -4.79
C PHE A 140 -19.95 21.07 -3.29
N GLU A 141 -18.97 21.04 -2.39
CA GLU A 141 -19.22 20.96 -0.95
C GLU A 141 -19.30 22.35 -0.30
N ASP A 142 -20.32 22.58 0.50
CA ASP A 142 -20.59 23.88 1.15
C ASP A 142 -19.52 24.30 2.18
N GLY A 143 -18.49 23.53 2.45
CA GLY A 143 -17.42 23.86 3.40
C GLY A 143 -16.10 24.23 2.73
N CYS A 144 -15.94 23.95 1.45
CA CYS A 144 -14.68 24.08 0.73
C CYS A 144 -14.67 25.34 -0.15
N HIS A 145 -14.70 26.52 0.45
CA HIS A 145 -14.74 27.80 -0.26
C HIS A 145 -13.35 28.27 -0.66
N VAL A 146 -12.78 27.69 -1.72
CA VAL A 146 -11.48 28.09 -2.28
C VAL A 146 -11.63 28.35 -3.77
N ASP A 147 -11.24 29.53 -4.22
CA ASP A 147 -11.43 29.99 -5.63
C ASP A 147 -10.61 29.18 -6.65
N ASP A 148 -9.45 28.65 -6.26
CA ASP A 148 -8.53 27.91 -7.12
C ASP A 148 -7.92 26.73 -6.35
N ILE A 149 -8.63 25.62 -6.29
CA ILE A 149 -8.18 24.39 -5.61
C ILE A 149 -6.90 23.81 -6.25
N PRO A 150 -6.75 23.74 -7.58
CA PRO A 150 -5.50 23.30 -8.19
C PRO A 150 -4.27 24.09 -7.72
N LYS A 151 -4.40 25.41 -7.64
CA LYS A 151 -3.34 26.28 -7.13
C LYS A 151 -3.06 26.01 -5.65
N CYS A 152 -4.09 25.90 -4.83
CA CYS A 152 -3.96 25.53 -3.42
C CYS A 152 -3.21 24.21 -3.26
N MET A 153 -3.58 23.17 -4.00
CA MET A 153 -2.93 21.86 -3.92
C MET A 153 -1.45 21.93 -4.30
N LYS A 154 -1.13 22.76 -5.30
CA LYS A 154 0.27 23.01 -5.65
C LYS A 154 1.03 23.71 -4.52
N GLU A 155 0.49 24.80 -3.98
CA GLU A 155 1.10 25.56 -2.88
C GLU A 155 1.26 24.69 -1.62
N LEU A 156 0.27 23.85 -1.30
CA LEU A 156 0.35 22.89 -0.20
C LEU A 156 1.47 21.85 -0.45
N ASN A 157 1.54 21.29 -1.64
CA ASN A 157 2.61 20.35 -1.99
C ASN A 157 4.00 21.02 -1.92
N ASP A 158 4.13 22.26 -2.39
CA ASP A 158 5.36 23.03 -2.32
C ASP A 158 5.75 23.34 -0.87
N ALA A 159 4.79 23.67 0.00
CA ALA A 159 5.00 23.88 1.43
C ALA A 159 5.47 22.60 2.14
N VAL A 160 4.83 21.46 1.84
CA VAL A 160 5.23 20.14 2.35
C VAL A 160 6.66 19.79 1.92
N ASN A 161 7.03 20.09 0.67
CA ASN A 161 8.38 19.87 0.16
C ASN A 161 9.42 20.79 0.80
N ALA A 162 9.08 22.07 1.02
CA ALA A 162 9.99 23.07 1.58
C ALA A 162 10.26 22.83 3.06
N ASN A 163 9.24 22.46 3.82
CA ASN A 163 9.33 22.26 5.28
C ASN A 163 9.68 20.83 5.67
N LYS A 164 10.90 20.43 5.36
CA LYS A 164 11.42 19.08 5.63
C LYS A 164 11.53 18.75 7.13
N THR A 165 11.47 19.73 8.03
CA THR A 165 11.78 19.56 9.46
C THR A 165 10.58 19.08 10.25
N ILE A 166 9.42 19.70 10.09
CA ILE A 166 8.19 19.37 10.83
C ILE A 166 7.65 17.99 10.40
N LEU A 167 7.64 17.75 9.09
CA LEU A 167 7.15 16.49 8.54
C LEU A 167 8.08 15.31 8.80
N LYS A 168 9.40 15.56 8.97
CA LYS A 168 10.38 14.53 9.34
C LYS A 168 10.15 13.93 10.71
N GLU A 169 9.59 14.68 11.66
CA GLU A 169 9.37 14.23 13.03
C GLU A 169 8.07 13.44 13.17
N LYS A 170 7.07 13.72 12.34
CA LYS A 170 5.72 13.11 12.43
C LYS A 170 5.52 11.95 11.47
N PHE A 171 6.10 12.00 10.29
CA PHE A 171 6.00 10.94 9.29
C PHE A 171 7.32 10.19 9.16
N VAL A 172 7.60 9.36 10.15
CA VAL A 172 8.79 8.51 10.18
C VAL A 172 8.41 7.04 10.16
N ASN A 173 9.26 6.24 9.54
CA ASN A 173 9.20 4.79 9.62
C ASN A 173 9.68 4.32 11.01
N ALA A 174 9.47 3.05 11.33
CA ALA A 174 9.93 2.46 12.59
C ALA A 174 11.45 2.59 12.83
N ASP A 175 12.24 2.72 11.76
CA ASP A 175 13.70 2.95 11.80
C ASP A 175 14.10 4.43 11.92
N GLY A 176 13.12 5.34 12.09
CA GLY A 176 13.34 6.78 12.19
C GLY A 176 13.57 7.48 10.84
N SER A 177 13.55 6.77 9.72
CA SER A 177 13.63 7.39 8.40
C SER A 177 12.32 8.11 8.04
N PRO A 178 12.36 9.33 7.44
CA PRO A 178 11.15 10.04 7.06
C PRO A 178 10.42 9.35 5.92
N TRP A 179 9.10 9.56 5.86
CA TRP A 179 8.30 9.11 4.73
C TRP A 179 8.65 9.88 3.45
N PRO A 180 8.47 9.26 2.28
CA PRO A 180 8.47 9.97 1.01
C PRO A 180 7.46 11.11 0.98
N THR A 181 7.82 12.25 0.41
CA THR A 181 6.94 13.44 0.36
C THR A 181 5.62 13.15 -0.33
N SER A 182 5.62 12.32 -1.38
CA SER A 182 4.40 11.89 -2.05
C SER A 182 3.46 11.11 -1.14
N ASN A 183 3.98 10.32 -0.20
CA ASN A 183 3.18 9.60 0.79
C ASN A 183 2.60 10.55 1.83
N ILE A 184 3.37 11.54 2.26
CA ILE A 184 2.91 12.59 3.19
C ILE A 184 1.78 13.39 2.54
N PHE A 185 1.94 13.84 1.31
CA PHE A 185 0.90 14.55 0.57
C PHE A 185 -0.36 13.71 0.40
N MET A 186 -0.22 12.40 0.13
CA MET A 186 -1.36 11.48 0.08
C MET A 186 -2.13 11.39 1.40
N GLN A 187 -1.41 11.36 2.52
CA GLN A 187 -2.04 11.32 3.85
C GLN A 187 -2.81 12.61 4.10
N ILE A 188 -2.18 13.75 3.91
CA ILE A 188 -2.80 15.08 4.06
C ILE A 188 -4.05 15.19 3.19
N LEU A 189 -3.97 14.78 1.93
CA LEU A 189 -5.13 14.78 1.04
C LEU A 189 -6.27 13.91 1.58
N GLY A 190 -5.94 12.77 2.19
CA GLY A 190 -6.93 11.89 2.84
C GLY A 190 -7.62 12.56 4.04
N ASP A 191 -6.87 13.27 4.86
CA ASP A 191 -7.38 13.97 6.02
C ASP A 191 -8.26 15.16 5.61
N LEU A 192 -7.85 15.94 4.61
CA LEU A 192 -8.67 17.03 4.03
C LEU A 192 -9.96 16.54 3.38
N MET A 193 -9.95 15.33 2.80
CA MET A 193 -11.16 14.71 2.26
C MET A 193 -12.13 14.24 3.35
N ALA A 194 -11.62 13.92 4.53
CA ALA A 194 -12.43 13.55 5.68
C ALA A 194 -13.03 14.77 6.38
N ASP A 195 -12.37 15.94 6.29
CA ASP A 195 -12.80 17.20 6.87
C ASP A 195 -12.54 18.36 5.89
N VAL A 196 -13.47 18.57 4.99
CA VAL A 196 -13.36 19.57 3.92
C VAL A 196 -13.44 21.01 4.45
N GLU A 197 -13.95 21.22 5.66
CA GLU A 197 -14.03 22.55 6.28
C GLU A 197 -12.63 23.10 6.61
N LEU A 198 -11.64 22.25 6.77
CA LEU A 198 -10.24 22.65 6.96
C LEU A 198 -9.54 23.16 5.69
N VAL A 199 -10.08 22.86 4.51
CA VAL A 199 -9.41 23.16 3.24
C VAL A 199 -9.11 24.64 3.05
N PRO A 200 -10.05 25.60 3.30
CA PRO A 200 -9.76 27.02 3.14
C PRO A 200 -8.62 27.53 4.01
N ASP A 201 -8.58 27.11 5.27
CA ASP A 201 -7.55 27.53 6.22
C ASP A 201 -6.20 26.92 5.87
N VAL A 202 -6.17 25.66 5.46
CA VAL A 202 -4.95 24.98 4.98
C VAL A 202 -4.41 25.65 3.72
N CYS A 203 -5.27 25.99 2.76
CA CYS A 203 -4.89 26.71 1.55
C CYS A 203 -4.31 28.11 1.88
N SER A 204 -4.96 28.82 2.81
CA SER A 204 -4.49 30.15 3.24
C SER A 204 -3.11 30.06 3.89
N ALA A 205 -2.90 29.12 4.82
CA ALA A 205 -1.63 28.92 5.47
C ALA A 205 -0.52 28.51 4.48
N ALA A 206 -0.83 27.60 3.55
CA ALA A 206 0.12 27.17 2.52
C ALA A 206 0.56 28.33 1.62
N SER A 207 -0.39 29.15 1.14
CA SER A 207 -0.12 30.29 0.27
C SER A 207 0.72 31.38 0.93
N GLN A 208 0.58 31.55 2.25
CA GLN A 208 1.31 32.52 3.06
C GLN A 208 2.65 31.98 3.58
N HIS A 209 2.98 30.70 3.30
CA HIS A 209 4.12 30.00 3.90
C HIS A 209 4.12 30.01 5.44
N ASP A 210 2.91 30.05 6.04
CA ASP A 210 2.72 29.96 7.48
C ASP A 210 2.74 28.50 7.92
N TYR A 211 3.95 27.96 8.05
CA TYR A 211 4.18 26.56 8.36
C TYR A 211 3.71 26.18 9.79
N ASP A 212 3.75 27.13 10.73
CA ASP A 212 3.30 26.88 12.10
C ASP A 212 1.78 26.69 12.17
N THR A 213 1.03 27.53 11.43
CA THR A 213 -0.42 27.36 11.29
C THR A 213 -0.76 26.12 10.50
N LEU A 214 -0.06 25.85 9.40
CA LEU A 214 -0.23 24.64 8.59
C LEU A 214 -0.04 23.37 9.42
N GLU A 215 0.99 23.34 10.28
CA GLU A 215 1.22 22.21 11.19
C GLU A 215 0.08 22.02 12.18
N LYS A 216 -0.41 23.10 12.78
CA LYS A 216 -1.52 23.03 13.72
C LYS A 216 -2.81 22.54 13.07
N LEU A 217 -3.12 23.00 11.87
CA LEU A 217 -4.30 22.58 11.12
C LEU A 217 -4.23 21.10 10.71
N LEU A 218 -3.08 20.65 10.22
CA LEU A 218 -2.92 19.28 9.73
C LEU A 218 -2.69 18.25 10.85
N PHE A 219 -2.14 18.67 12.00
CA PHE A 219 -1.69 17.73 13.02
C PHE A 219 -2.06 18.12 14.45
N GLY A 220 -2.52 19.35 14.70
CA GLY A 220 -2.83 19.88 16.04
C GLY A 220 -4.11 19.31 16.66
N GLY A 221 -5.03 18.72 15.86
CA GLY A 221 -6.22 18.01 16.33
C GLY A 221 -5.98 16.53 16.65
N GLN A 222 -4.83 16.01 16.29
CA GLN A 222 -4.36 14.70 16.73
C GLN A 222 -3.61 14.83 18.06
N GLU A 223 -4.29 15.24 19.14
CA GLU A 223 -4.03 14.53 20.39
C GLU A 223 -4.22 13.07 20.00
N GLN A 224 -3.12 12.30 20.01
CA GLN A 224 -3.16 10.89 19.76
C GLN A 224 -4.43 10.32 20.38
N GLU A 225 -5.42 9.94 19.59
CA GLU A 225 -6.27 8.85 20.00
C GLU A 225 -5.29 7.70 20.22
N GLN A 226 -4.76 7.65 21.44
CA GLN A 226 -4.16 6.45 21.99
C GLN A 226 -5.13 5.36 21.61
N ALA A 227 -4.67 4.44 20.79
CA ALA A 227 -5.43 3.30 20.32
C ALA A 227 -6.33 2.88 21.48
N ASN A 228 -7.63 3.12 21.30
CA ASN A 228 -8.56 3.25 22.41
C ASN A 228 -8.32 2.05 23.31
N GLU A 229 -8.05 2.23 24.61
CA GLU A 229 -7.77 1.12 25.55
C GLU A 229 -8.81 -0.02 25.40
N LYS A 230 -10.00 0.32 24.87
CA LYS A 230 -11.05 -0.61 24.50
C LYS A 230 -10.71 -1.51 23.32
N ASP A 231 -9.98 -1.02 22.30
CA ASP A 231 -9.58 -1.86 21.15
C ASP A 231 -8.41 -2.75 21.53
N VAL A 232 -7.51 -2.26 22.36
CA VAL A 232 -6.43 -3.08 22.97
C VAL A 232 -7.01 -4.06 24.00
N ALA A 233 -8.03 -3.65 24.78
CA ALA A 233 -8.75 -4.54 25.69
C ALA A 233 -9.55 -5.62 24.95
N PHE A 234 -10.10 -5.32 23.79
CA PHE A 234 -10.80 -6.31 22.95
C PHE A 234 -9.83 -7.37 22.41
N LEU A 235 -8.66 -6.97 21.90
CA LEU A 235 -7.61 -7.90 21.48
C LEU A 235 -7.05 -8.70 22.68
N LYS A 236 -6.90 -8.06 23.82
CA LYS A 236 -6.49 -8.73 25.08
C LYS A 236 -7.54 -9.73 25.57
N LEU A 237 -8.83 -9.39 25.54
CA LEU A 237 -9.92 -10.29 25.91
C LEU A 237 -10.09 -11.48 24.97
N GLN A 238 -9.80 -11.33 23.67
CA GLN A 238 -9.73 -12.48 22.76
C GLN A 238 -8.52 -13.37 23.10
N TYR A 239 -7.38 -12.78 23.39
CA TYR A 239 -6.18 -13.53 23.79
C TYR A 239 -6.34 -14.26 25.11
N GLU A 240 -7.02 -13.64 26.10
CA GLU A 240 -7.30 -14.26 27.41
C GLU A 240 -8.40 -15.32 27.37
N ARG A 241 -9.33 -15.24 26.41
CA ARG A 241 -10.41 -16.25 26.22
C ARG A 241 -9.89 -17.58 25.66
N ASP A 242 -8.81 -17.52 24.88
CA ASP A 242 -8.18 -18.73 24.30
C ASP A 242 -7.07 -19.31 25.19
N SER A 243 -6.76 -18.68 26.35
CA SER A 243 -5.65 -19.07 27.22
C SER A 243 -5.99 -20.19 28.21
N ASP A 244 -7.22 -20.72 28.24
CA ASP A 244 -7.55 -21.94 29.01
C ASP A 244 -7.05 -23.26 28.38
N SER A 245 -6.55 -23.20 27.15
CA SER A 245 -5.70 -24.23 26.57
C SER A 245 -4.24 -23.75 26.63
N LYS A 246 -3.48 -24.22 27.60
CA LYS A 246 -2.03 -23.95 27.69
C LYS A 246 -1.39 -24.19 26.34
N PRO A 247 -0.91 -23.18 25.62
CA PRO A 247 0.05 -23.40 24.58
C PRO A 247 1.32 -23.82 25.28
N THR A 248 1.76 -25.03 25.02
CA THR A 248 3.16 -25.41 25.23
C THR A 248 4.01 -24.31 24.59
N SER A 249 4.77 -23.63 25.42
CA SER A 249 5.63 -22.50 25.06
C SER A 249 6.56 -22.90 23.91
N LEU A 250 6.17 -22.55 22.69
CA LEU A 250 7.08 -22.33 21.58
C LEU A 250 7.33 -20.81 21.41
N LEU A 251 7.28 -20.07 22.52
CA LEU A 251 8.06 -18.85 22.63
C LEU A 251 9.50 -19.32 22.82
N VAL A 252 10.16 -19.61 21.70
CA VAL A 252 11.59 -19.46 21.62
C VAL A 252 11.83 -18.04 22.13
N ASP A 253 12.49 -17.89 23.28
CA ASP A 253 13.06 -16.61 23.69
C ASP A 253 13.65 -15.97 22.43
N PRO A 254 13.46 -14.67 22.18
CA PRO A 254 14.17 -14.00 21.14
C PRO A 254 15.66 -14.18 21.47
N VAL A 255 16.21 -15.30 21.04
CA VAL A 255 17.63 -15.52 20.97
C VAL A 255 18.15 -14.31 20.21
N ASP A 256 19.15 -13.65 20.73
CA ASP A 256 19.93 -12.58 20.12
C ASP A 256 20.17 -12.88 18.63
N TRP A 257 19.17 -12.61 17.85
CA TRP A 257 19.27 -12.68 16.40
C TRP A 257 20.05 -11.42 15.99
N PRO A 258 21.19 -11.57 15.35
CA PRO A 258 21.97 -10.41 14.90
C PRO A 258 21.26 -9.61 13.80
N PHE A 259 19.95 -9.81 13.68
CA PHE A 259 19.06 -9.22 12.69
C PHE A 259 18.34 -7.95 13.15
N GLU A 260 18.53 -7.45 14.37
CA GLU A 260 17.92 -6.18 14.79
C GLU A 260 18.24 -5.02 13.83
N ASN A 261 19.45 -5.00 13.27
CA ASN A 261 19.86 -4.03 12.26
C ASN A 261 19.29 -4.32 10.85
N TYR A 262 18.84 -5.55 10.58
CA TYR A 262 18.24 -5.95 9.31
C TYR A 262 16.71 -5.88 9.33
N TYR A 263 16.08 -5.90 10.51
CA TYR A 263 14.62 -5.85 10.61
C TYR A 263 14.07 -4.55 10.04
N GLY A 264 14.73 -3.41 10.26
CA GLY A 264 14.41 -2.15 9.61
C GLY A 264 14.56 -2.22 8.09
N LEU A 265 15.62 -2.87 7.60
CA LEU A 265 15.87 -3.04 6.17
C LEU A 265 14.85 -4.01 5.51
N VAL A 266 14.48 -5.06 6.22
CA VAL A 266 13.53 -6.08 5.74
C VAL A 266 12.09 -5.57 5.85
N VAL A 267 11.72 -4.84 6.89
CA VAL A 267 10.34 -4.37 7.10
C VAL A 267 10.05 -3.09 6.31
N SER A 268 10.93 -2.10 6.33
CA SER A 268 10.76 -0.88 5.51
C SER A 268 11.06 -1.11 4.03
N GLY A 269 11.91 -2.08 3.72
CA GLY A 269 12.29 -2.48 2.37
C GLY A 269 11.53 -3.70 1.81
N SER A 270 10.63 -4.34 2.56
CA SER A 270 10.00 -5.59 2.13
C SER A 270 9.25 -5.46 0.81
N GLY A 271 8.48 -4.38 0.61
CA GLY A 271 7.88 -4.06 -0.68
C GLY A 271 8.91 -3.84 -1.79
N SER A 272 10.09 -3.34 -1.44
CA SER A 272 11.20 -3.10 -2.38
C SER A 272 12.01 -4.35 -2.73
N LEU A 273 11.94 -5.42 -1.95
CA LEU A 273 12.64 -6.67 -2.18
C LEU A 273 11.74 -7.74 -2.79
N ILE A 274 10.52 -7.89 -2.27
CA ILE A 274 9.58 -8.93 -2.68
C ILE A 274 9.00 -8.60 -4.06
N THR A 275 8.56 -7.36 -4.29
CA THR A 275 8.01 -6.96 -5.60
C THR A 275 8.98 -7.18 -6.77
N PRO A 276 10.27 -6.79 -6.67
CA PRO A 276 11.26 -7.12 -7.70
C PRO A 276 11.45 -8.62 -7.91
N GLN A 277 11.37 -9.41 -6.83
CA GLN A 277 11.52 -10.86 -6.93
C GLN A 277 10.35 -11.53 -7.64
N ASP A 278 9.15 -11.01 -7.47
CA ASP A 278 7.90 -11.57 -8.02
C ASP A 278 7.60 -11.13 -9.45
N MET A 279 8.16 -10.00 -9.90
CA MET A 279 7.83 -9.40 -11.18
C MET A 279 8.82 -9.79 -12.28
N ALA A 280 8.28 -9.99 -13.48
CA ALA A 280 9.09 -10.13 -14.69
C ALA A 280 9.56 -8.75 -15.17
N PHE A 281 10.84 -8.66 -15.50
CA PHE A 281 11.43 -7.50 -16.16
C PHE A 281 11.84 -7.88 -17.57
N GLY A 282 11.52 -6.98 -18.51
CA GLY A 282 12.20 -6.96 -19.80
C GLY A 282 13.66 -6.50 -19.65
N ALA A 283 14.41 -6.53 -20.73
CA ALA A 283 15.74 -5.94 -20.76
C ALA A 283 15.65 -4.46 -20.36
N TYR A 284 16.39 -4.07 -19.33
CA TYR A 284 16.39 -2.73 -18.81
C TYR A 284 16.94 -1.74 -19.86
N ASN A 285 16.22 -0.64 -20.04
CA ASN A 285 16.61 0.47 -20.90
C ASN A 285 16.41 1.79 -20.16
N GLU A 286 17.50 2.49 -19.86
CA GLU A 286 17.49 3.73 -19.08
C GLU A 286 16.72 4.86 -19.76
N ASP A 287 16.84 4.99 -21.10
CA ASP A 287 16.10 6.01 -21.82
C ASP A 287 14.58 5.70 -21.83
N LEU A 288 14.22 4.42 -21.93
CA LEU A 288 12.81 4.00 -21.79
C LEU A 288 12.28 4.34 -20.39
N PHE A 289 13.07 4.10 -19.35
CA PHE A 289 12.70 4.45 -17.97
C PHE A 289 12.43 5.95 -17.83
N VAL A 290 13.37 6.79 -18.26
CA VAL A 290 13.26 8.26 -18.20
C VAL A 290 12.05 8.76 -18.99
N ASN A 291 11.89 8.29 -20.24
CA ASN A 291 10.77 8.69 -21.10
C ASN A 291 9.41 8.25 -20.52
N THR A 292 9.35 7.08 -19.90
CA THR A 292 8.14 6.58 -19.24
C THR A 292 7.73 7.49 -18.09
N VAL A 293 8.67 7.84 -17.21
CA VAL A 293 8.41 8.70 -16.04
C VAL A 293 8.00 10.10 -16.45
N LYS A 294 8.70 10.69 -17.44
CA LYS A 294 8.30 12.00 -18.01
C LYS A 294 6.90 11.94 -18.61
N GLY A 295 6.61 10.90 -19.38
CA GLY A 295 5.29 10.70 -19.96
C GLY A 295 4.17 10.59 -18.91
N TRP A 296 4.44 9.97 -17.76
CA TRP A 296 3.50 9.96 -16.65
C TRP A 296 3.30 11.35 -16.05
N ASN A 297 4.39 12.12 -15.85
CA ASN A 297 4.29 13.47 -15.30
C ASN A 297 3.50 14.42 -16.20
N GLU A 298 3.62 14.27 -17.51
CA GLU A 298 2.86 15.04 -18.49
C GLU A 298 1.39 14.62 -18.57
N LYS A 299 1.14 13.30 -18.56
CA LYS A 299 -0.21 12.73 -18.74
C LYS A 299 -1.08 12.83 -17.50
N TYR A 300 -0.49 12.84 -16.31
CA TYR A 300 -1.17 12.82 -15.02
C TYR A 300 -0.70 13.98 -14.13
N PRO A 301 -1.15 15.22 -14.40
CA PRO A 301 -0.57 16.42 -13.78
C PRO A 301 -0.91 16.61 -12.30
N GLY A 302 -1.94 15.93 -11.77
CA GLY A 302 -2.30 15.96 -10.35
C GLY A 302 -2.34 17.35 -9.73
N ALA A 303 -3.12 18.29 -10.28
CA ALA A 303 -3.14 19.69 -9.88
C ALA A 303 -1.75 20.36 -9.94
N PHE A 304 -0.97 20.05 -10.96
CA PHE A 304 0.38 20.56 -11.19
C PHE A 304 1.41 20.14 -10.12
N THR A 305 1.09 19.12 -9.34
CA THR A 305 2.05 18.46 -8.46
C THR A 305 2.71 17.30 -9.21
N GLN A 306 3.93 16.95 -8.87
CA GLN A 306 4.57 15.76 -9.45
C GLN A 306 4.18 14.47 -8.73
N THR A 307 3.30 14.57 -7.72
CA THR A 307 2.92 13.47 -6.80
C THR A 307 2.41 12.23 -7.51
N PRO A 308 1.53 12.30 -8.53
CA PRO A 308 1.08 11.09 -9.22
C PRO A 308 2.24 10.32 -9.86
N ALA A 309 3.09 11.00 -10.64
CA ALA A 309 4.23 10.37 -11.30
C ALA A 309 5.27 9.84 -10.30
N MET A 310 5.53 10.57 -9.22
CA MET A 310 6.40 10.12 -8.12
C MET A 310 5.88 8.83 -7.47
N ARG A 311 4.56 8.68 -7.34
CA ARG A 311 3.96 7.46 -6.78
C ARG A 311 4.25 6.24 -7.65
N GLY A 312 4.19 6.36 -8.96
CA GLY A 312 4.56 5.29 -9.90
C GLY A 312 6.07 5.05 -9.93
N LEU A 313 6.84 6.15 -9.94
CA LEU A 313 8.29 6.10 -10.01
C LEU A 313 8.93 5.32 -8.87
N SER A 314 8.47 5.50 -7.63
CA SER A 314 9.02 4.79 -6.45
C SER A 314 8.89 3.27 -6.58
N TRP A 315 7.80 2.77 -7.19
CA TRP A 315 7.61 1.35 -7.48
C TRP A 315 8.45 0.88 -8.66
N TYR A 316 8.49 1.66 -9.74
CA TYR A 316 9.26 1.34 -10.92
C TYR A 316 10.75 1.29 -10.60
N ALA A 317 11.28 2.33 -9.96
CA ALA A 317 12.69 2.41 -9.57
C ALA A 317 13.08 1.35 -8.55
N GLY A 318 12.20 1.00 -7.63
CA GLY A 318 12.43 -0.04 -6.63
C GLY A 318 12.77 -1.40 -7.24
N CYS A 319 12.16 -1.70 -8.39
CA CYS A 319 12.42 -2.94 -9.12
C CYS A 319 13.60 -2.84 -10.11
N TYR A 320 14.08 -1.64 -10.34
CA TYR A 320 15.14 -1.34 -11.27
C TYR A 320 16.44 -2.07 -10.95
N TYR A 321 17.04 -2.73 -11.92
CA TYR A 321 18.25 -3.50 -11.74
C TYR A 321 18.21 -4.60 -10.66
N TRP A 322 17.07 -5.22 -10.43
CA TRP A 322 17.05 -6.40 -9.59
C TRP A 322 17.73 -7.56 -10.32
N PRO A 323 18.75 -8.23 -9.73
CA PRO A 323 19.61 -9.14 -10.45
C PRO A 323 18.92 -10.41 -10.95
N LYS A 324 17.93 -10.91 -10.19
CA LYS A 324 17.23 -12.15 -10.54
C LYS A 324 15.81 -12.14 -9.97
N ALA A 325 14.83 -12.21 -10.85
CA ALA A 325 13.42 -12.35 -10.49
C ALA A 325 12.95 -13.79 -10.73
N THR A 326 11.95 -14.20 -9.96
CA THR A 326 11.21 -15.45 -10.17
C THR A 326 9.73 -15.08 -10.29
N PRO A 327 9.26 -14.75 -11.50
CA PRO A 327 7.90 -14.30 -11.72
C PRO A 327 6.87 -15.28 -11.17
N LEU A 328 5.81 -14.76 -10.57
CA LEU A 328 4.70 -15.56 -10.09
C LEU A 328 3.91 -16.16 -11.26
N PRO A 329 3.35 -17.36 -11.09
CA PRO A 329 2.39 -17.90 -12.04
C PRO A 329 1.14 -17.02 -12.07
N PRO A 330 0.33 -17.07 -13.13
CA PRO A 330 -0.96 -16.40 -13.18
C PRO A 330 -1.78 -16.74 -11.92
N MET A 331 -2.21 -15.69 -11.20
CA MET A 331 -3.04 -15.84 -10.01
C MET A 331 -4.46 -16.26 -10.40
N GLY A 332 -5.03 -17.22 -9.69
CA GLY A 332 -6.44 -17.53 -9.78
C GLY A 332 -6.77 -19.01 -9.93
N ASN A 333 -8.02 -19.32 -9.64
CA ASN A 333 -8.64 -20.62 -9.89
C ASN A 333 -10.18 -20.46 -9.87
N ALA A 334 -10.92 -21.49 -10.34
CA ALA A 334 -12.37 -21.47 -10.41
C ALA A 334 -13.04 -22.17 -9.22
N VAL A 335 -12.32 -22.52 -8.15
CA VAL A 335 -12.87 -23.27 -7.01
C VAL A 335 -12.82 -22.50 -5.69
N SER A 336 -11.98 -21.46 -5.61
CA SER A 336 -11.90 -20.64 -4.39
C SER A 336 -13.06 -19.68 -4.32
N GLN A 337 -13.84 -19.79 -3.25
CA GLN A 337 -14.94 -18.89 -2.92
C GLN A 337 -14.51 -17.91 -1.85
N GLY A 338 -15.17 -16.75 -1.79
CA GLY A 338 -14.88 -15.75 -0.78
C GLY A 338 -15.24 -14.34 -1.17
N ILE A 339 -14.58 -13.38 -0.53
CA ILE A 339 -14.77 -11.96 -0.77
C ILE A 339 -13.48 -11.38 -1.37
N VAL A 340 -13.60 -10.68 -2.48
CA VAL A 340 -12.57 -9.76 -2.98
C VAL A 340 -13.07 -8.35 -2.76
N ALA A 341 -12.34 -7.59 -1.96
CA ALA A 341 -12.75 -6.26 -1.55
C ALA A 341 -11.75 -5.20 -2.00
N GLY A 342 -12.22 -4.00 -2.25
CA GLY A 342 -11.33 -2.88 -2.60
C GLY A 342 -12.02 -1.54 -2.60
N GLN A 343 -11.20 -0.49 -2.63
CA GLN A 343 -11.66 0.88 -2.59
C GLN A 343 -11.41 1.59 -3.92
N VAL A 344 -12.39 2.36 -4.35
CA VAL A 344 -12.33 3.05 -5.66
C VAL A 344 -11.17 4.04 -5.73
N TYR A 345 -10.87 4.71 -4.61
CA TYR A 345 -9.84 5.75 -4.54
C TYR A 345 -8.64 5.32 -3.66
N ASP A 346 -8.33 4.02 -3.63
CA ASP A 346 -7.20 3.50 -2.85
C ASP A 346 -5.86 4.03 -3.39
N PRO A 347 -5.07 4.72 -2.56
CA PRO A 347 -3.82 5.33 -3.00
C PRO A 347 -2.66 4.34 -3.11
N ALA A 348 -2.77 3.18 -2.47
CA ALA A 348 -1.71 2.18 -2.39
C ALA A 348 -1.94 1.01 -3.35
N THR A 349 -3.18 0.51 -3.39
CA THR A 349 -3.60 -0.60 -4.25
C THR A 349 -4.74 -0.16 -5.16
N PRO A 350 -4.43 0.38 -6.36
CA PRO A 350 -5.43 0.85 -7.31
C PRO A 350 -6.57 -0.13 -7.54
N TYR A 351 -7.80 0.36 -7.55
CA TYR A 351 -9.01 -0.48 -7.65
C TYR A 351 -9.00 -1.44 -8.85
N ILE A 352 -8.31 -1.08 -9.92
CA ILE A 352 -8.13 -1.97 -11.08
C ILE A 352 -7.46 -3.31 -10.69
N PHE A 353 -6.59 -3.30 -9.67
CA PHE A 353 -5.97 -4.55 -9.19
C PHE A 353 -6.99 -5.42 -8.49
N THR A 354 -7.86 -4.84 -7.64
CA THR A 354 -8.99 -5.56 -7.03
C THR A 354 -9.88 -6.20 -8.10
N GLN A 355 -10.21 -5.47 -9.17
CA GLN A 355 -11.00 -6.00 -10.28
C GLN A 355 -10.30 -7.16 -10.99
N LYS A 356 -8.98 -7.10 -11.17
CA LYS A 356 -8.19 -8.19 -11.75
C LYS A 356 -8.13 -9.41 -10.83
N VAL A 357 -7.93 -9.20 -9.52
CA VAL A 357 -7.99 -10.28 -8.52
C VAL A 357 -9.37 -10.96 -8.57
N ARG A 358 -10.46 -10.18 -8.60
CA ARG A 358 -11.83 -10.73 -8.74
C ARG A 358 -12.01 -11.54 -10.04
N GLN A 359 -11.47 -11.08 -11.15
CA GLN A 359 -11.50 -11.82 -12.43
C GLN A 359 -10.74 -13.15 -12.35
N SER A 360 -9.65 -13.18 -11.55
CA SER A 360 -8.84 -14.38 -11.35
C SER A 360 -9.52 -15.43 -10.46
N PHE A 361 -10.46 -15.00 -9.61
CA PHE A 361 -11.25 -15.88 -8.72
C PHE A 361 -12.74 -15.67 -9.01
N PRO A 362 -13.29 -16.27 -10.07
CA PRO A 362 -14.64 -15.98 -10.56
C PRO A 362 -15.77 -16.37 -9.60
N ASP A 363 -15.53 -17.28 -8.66
CA ASP A 363 -16.53 -17.72 -7.66
C ASP A 363 -16.49 -16.89 -6.36
N THR A 364 -15.74 -15.78 -6.33
CA THR A 364 -15.74 -14.82 -5.23
C THR A 364 -16.79 -13.72 -5.43
N HIS A 365 -17.15 -12.99 -4.38
CA HIS A 365 -18.02 -11.83 -4.44
C HIS A 365 -17.19 -10.54 -4.31
N LEU A 366 -17.47 -9.58 -5.18
CA LEU A 366 -16.84 -8.27 -5.13
C LEU A 366 -17.56 -7.37 -4.11
N LEU A 367 -16.80 -6.83 -3.17
CA LEU A 367 -17.22 -5.82 -2.22
C LEU A 367 -16.47 -4.52 -2.50
N THR A 368 -17.20 -3.49 -2.94
CA THR A 368 -16.59 -2.21 -3.31
C THR A 368 -16.87 -1.15 -2.25
N SER A 369 -15.82 -0.49 -1.78
CA SER A 369 -15.94 0.70 -0.94
C SER A 369 -15.66 1.97 -1.75
N ARG A 370 -16.55 2.94 -1.66
CA ARG A 370 -16.31 4.29 -2.19
C ARG A 370 -15.69 5.15 -1.11
N SER A 371 -14.43 4.92 -0.84
CA SER A 371 -13.66 5.67 0.16
C SER A 371 -12.23 5.90 -0.33
N PHE A 372 -11.49 6.71 0.43
CA PHE A 372 -10.15 7.19 0.08
C PHE A 372 -9.04 6.52 0.88
N ASN A 373 -9.39 5.60 1.75
CA ASN A 373 -8.45 4.90 2.61
C ASN A 373 -7.78 3.73 1.87
N HIS A 374 -6.78 3.12 2.45
CA HIS A 374 -6.20 1.87 2.00
C HIS A 374 -6.86 0.70 2.74
N GLY A 375 -7.38 -0.29 1.99
CA GLY A 375 -8.17 -1.40 2.54
C GLY A 375 -9.59 -0.98 2.97
N LEU A 376 -10.51 -1.89 3.29
CA LEU A 376 -11.89 -1.57 3.66
C LEU A 376 -11.95 -0.63 4.87
N GLY A 377 -12.15 0.65 4.63
CA GLY A 377 -12.24 1.66 5.65
C GLY A 377 -13.40 1.43 6.61
N ARG A 378 -13.20 1.74 7.91
CA ARG A 378 -14.21 1.57 8.96
C ARG A 378 -15.45 2.46 8.79
N ALA A 379 -15.33 3.57 8.04
CA ALA A 379 -16.38 4.57 7.91
C ALA A 379 -17.39 4.30 6.79
N ALA A 380 -17.03 3.52 5.77
CA ALA A 380 -17.92 3.26 4.64
C ALA A 380 -19.08 2.34 5.02
N THR A 381 -20.31 2.82 4.82
CA THR A 381 -21.54 2.06 5.09
C THR A 381 -22.33 1.80 3.82
N ASP A 382 -23.09 0.71 3.78
CA ASP A 382 -24.06 0.44 2.74
C ASP A 382 -25.34 1.29 2.91
N GLN A 383 -26.29 1.16 2.00
CA GLN A 383 -27.58 1.89 2.03
C GLN A 383 -28.40 1.58 3.29
N LYS A 384 -28.12 0.49 3.99
CA LYS A 384 -28.78 0.08 5.24
C LYS A 384 -28.02 0.55 6.48
N GLY A 385 -26.92 1.28 6.31
CA GLY A 385 -26.05 1.76 7.38
C GLY A 385 -25.11 0.69 7.96
N ARG A 386 -24.99 -0.50 7.34
CA ARG A 386 -24.03 -1.53 7.72
C ARG A 386 -22.65 -1.19 7.14
N ARG A 387 -21.61 -1.27 7.96
CA ARG A 387 -20.24 -0.97 7.51
C ARG A 387 -19.76 -2.06 6.54
N CYS A 388 -18.95 -1.70 5.54
CA CYS A 388 -18.31 -2.64 4.64
C CYS A 388 -17.55 -3.74 5.39
N GLN A 389 -16.81 -3.36 6.42
CA GLN A 389 -16.06 -4.29 7.25
C GLN A 389 -16.97 -5.32 7.97
N ASP A 390 -18.18 -4.95 8.38
CA ASP A 390 -19.10 -5.87 9.07
C ASP A 390 -19.54 -7.03 8.17
N HIS A 391 -19.57 -6.83 6.83
CA HIS A 391 -19.81 -7.92 5.88
C HIS A 391 -18.67 -8.94 5.88
N VAL A 392 -17.44 -8.46 5.95
CA VAL A 392 -16.24 -9.32 6.03
C VAL A 392 -16.22 -10.10 7.35
N VAL A 393 -16.46 -9.41 8.47
CA VAL A 393 -16.52 -10.05 9.80
C VAL A 393 -17.62 -11.12 9.83
N HIS A 394 -18.79 -10.82 9.30
CA HIS A 394 -19.90 -11.79 9.21
C HIS A 394 -19.48 -13.05 8.42
N TYR A 395 -18.88 -12.86 7.24
CA TYR A 395 -18.40 -13.97 6.42
C TYR A 395 -17.36 -14.83 7.14
N LEU A 396 -16.36 -14.22 7.74
CA LEU A 396 -15.32 -14.96 8.47
C LEU A 396 -15.86 -15.71 9.70
N ALA A 397 -16.94 -15.20 10.32
CA ALA A 397 -17.55 -15.83 11.48
C ALA A 397 -18.52 -16.96 11.12
N THR A 398 -19.19 -16.91 9.96
CA THR A 398 -20.31 -17.78 9.63
C THR A 398 -20.12 -18.62 8.37
N GLY A 399 -19.20 -18.23 7.49
CA GLY A 399 -19.06 -18.77 6.13
C GLY A 399 -20.11 -18.25 5.14
N ASP A 400 -21.06 -17.42 5.60
CA ASP A 400 -22.09 -16.82 4.74
C ASP A 400 -21.66 -15.43 4.26
N ILE A 401 -21.58 -15.22 2.94
CA ILE A 401 -21.20 -13.94 2.35
C ILE A 401 -22.23 -12.85 2.69
N GLY A 402 -23.52 -13.17 2.72
CA GLY A 402 -24.60 -12.31 3.20
C GLY A 402 -24.90 -11.07 2.32
N PHE A 403 -24.31 -10.99 1.11
CA PHE A 403 -24.58 -9.95 0.12
C PHE A 403 -24.41 -10.46 -1.31
N THR A 404 -24.98 -9.76 -2.28
CA THR A 404 -24.87 -10.11 -3.69
C THR A 404 -23.54 -9.61 -4.29
N ASP A 405 -23.00 -10.34 -5.28
CA ASP A 405 -21.78 -9.91 -6.00
C ASP A 405 -21.92 -8.47 -6.54
N GLY A 406 -20.85 -7.69 -6.42
CA GLY A 406 -20.84 -6.28 -6.79
C GLY A 406 -21.46 -5.35 -5.73
N HIS A 407 -21.59 -5.79 -4.48
CA HIS A 407 -22.09 -4.94 -3.40
C HIS A 407 -21.22 -3.71 -3.18
N VAL A 408 -21.86 -2.54 -3.00
CA VAL A 408 -21.17 -1.25 -2.85
C VAL A 408 -21.52 -0.62 -1.51
N CYS A 409 -20.51 -0.28 -0.74
CA CYS A 409 -20.61 0.63 0.39
C CYS A 409 -20.11 2.02 -0.05
N GLY A 410 -20.79 3.07 0.36
CA GLY A 410 -20.39 4.44 0.06
C GLY A 410 -20.18 5.24 1.32
N VAL A 411 -19.28 6.22 1.30
CA VAL A 411 -19.46 7.40 2.14
C VAL A 411 -20.71 8.09 1.60
N ARG A 412 -21.67 8.46 2.44
CA ARG A 412 -22.68 9.44 2.05
C ARG A 412 -21.97 10.79 1.86
N LEU A 413 -21.42 10.99 0.67
CA LEU A 413 -21.36 12.34 0.15
C LEU A 413 -22.82 12.69 -0.15
N SER A 414 -23.33 13.75 0.43
CA SER A 414 -24.69 14.24 0.24
C SER A 414 -24.96 14.74 -1.20
N VAL A 415 -24.13 14.41 -2.14
CA VAL A 415 -24.22 14.79 -3.54
C VAL A 415 -24.81 13.65 -4.36
N SER A 416 -26.04 13.83 -4.80
CA SER A 416 -26.64 13.01 -5.85
C SER A 416 -25.93 13.27 -7.16
N PHE A 417 -24.91 12.49 -7.50
CA PHE A 417 -24.34 12.50 -8.83
C PHE A 417 -25.34 11.91 -9.81
N VAL A 418 -25.91 12.76 -10.65
CA VAL A 418 -26.59 12.33 -11.88
C VAL A 418 -25.49 11.98 -12.88
N PHE A 419 -25.34 10.69 -13.18
CA PHE A 419 -24.49 10.26 -14.28
C PHE A 419 -25.15 10.63 -15.60
N PHE A 420 -24.43 11.36 -16.45
CA PHE A 420 -24.68 11.40 -17.89
C PHE A 420 -23.84 10.37 -18.60
#